data_633897430374b01548b26b5d4a5b85a0
#
_entry.id   633897430374b01548b26b5d4a5b85a0
#
_cell.length_a   1.000
_cell.length_b   1.000
_cell.length_c   1.000
_cell.angle_alpha   90.00
_cell.angle_beta   90.00
_cell.angle_gamma   90.00
#
_symmetry.space_group_name_H-M   'P 1'
#
loop_
_entity.id
_entity.type
_entity.pdbx_description
1 polymer ?
#
loop_
_entity_poly.entity_id
_entity_poly.type
_entity_poly.pdbx_seq_one_letter_code
_entity_poly.pdbx_strand_id
1 'polypeptide(L)'
;MTGTVAEHDERIAARIENTFAPLFALVDTWRRGVEEEFRSFAAQGVAPTAAALDPFMDAVARPALTVPAGLVTGAGFVATPGVLADAPWHLAWWLREIHGLDRGDRGSVRRLDTVDDPESDQFRDYRQLEWWRVPERTGERHVTGPYVDYLCTDDYTVTVTAPVEQAGRMVGVVGIDVHVSRLERAILPILRDVTGTGTVVNASSRVVASSDSHRVTGTLLRGDEVRQALDALRDDGAVGAVAGGTRAVPCGGTTLVLVLQD
;
A
#
# COMPACT_ATOMS: atom_id res chain seq x y z
N MET A 1 3.33 -24.01 -27.81
CA MET A 1 4.14 -23.97 -26.57
C MET A 1 3.13 -24.04 -25.41
N THR A 2 2.89 -25.23 -24.90
CA THR A 2 2.00 -25.49 -23.77
C THR A 2 2.84 -25.39 -22.50
N GLY A 3 2.82 -24.20 -21.86
CA GLY A 3 3.33 -24.06 -20.50
C GLY A 3 2.50 -24.93 -19.54
N THR A 4 3.11 -25.34 -18.42
CA THR A 4 2.40 -26.06 -17.35
C THR A 4 1.37 -25.13 -16.69
N VAL A 5 0.38 -25.70 -15.99
CA VAL A 5 -0.60 -24.91 -15.20
C VAL A 5 0.13 -23.99 -14.23
N ALA A 6 1.18 -24.46 -13.56
CA ALA A 6 1.99 -23.65 -12.67
C ALA A 6 2.63 -22.43 -13.35
N GLU A 7 3.21 -22.59 -14.54
CA GLU A 7 3.78 -21.46 -15.29
C GLU A 7 2.72 -20.43 -15.73
N HIS A 8 1.48 -20.88 -15.95
CA HIS A 8 0.36 -19.99 -16.24
C HIS A 8 -0.02 -19.17 -15.00
N ASP A 9 -0.18 -19.83 -13.87
CA ASP A 9 -0.52 -19.22 -12.58
C ASP A 9 0.53 -18.17 -12.14
N GLU A 10 1.82 -18.52 -12.29
CA GLU A 10 2.94 -17.61 -12.04
C GLU A 10 2.91 -16.37 -12.95
N ARG A 11 2.57 -16.53 -14.24
CA ARG A 11 2.42 -15.37 -15.13
C ARG A 11 1.27 -14.45 -14.72
N ILE A 12 0.16 -15.01 -14.24
CA ILE A 12 -0.94 -14.19 -13.71
C ILE A 12 -0.50 -13.44 -12.46
N ALA A 13 0.16 -14.12 -11.52
CA ALA A 13 0.70 -13.50 -10.30
C ALA A 13 1.70 -12.38 -10.62
N ALA A 14 2.61 -12.60 -11.57
CA ALA A 14 3.56 -11.57 -12.04
C ALA A 14 2.85 -10.34 -12.67
N ARG A 15 1.75 -10.53 -13.40
CA ARG A 15 0.96 -9.41 -13.93
C ARG A 15 0.31 -8.60 -12.82
N ILE A 16 -0.15 -9.27 -11.75
CA ILE A 16 -0.69 -8.58 -10.56
C ILE A 16 0.42 -7.78 -9.88
N GLU A 17 1.59 -8.39 -9.64
CA GLU A 17 2.77 -7.70 -9.11
C GLU A 17 3.11 -6.45 -9.93
N ASN A 18 3.12 -6.56 -11.26
CA ASN A 18 3.42 -5.46 -12.17
C ASN A 18 2.43 -4.29 -12.06
N THR A 19 1.21 -4.50 -11.56
CA THR A 19 0.27 -3.42 -11.23
C THR A 19 0.80 -2.55 -10.09
N PHE A 20 1.57 -3.12 -9.16
CA PHE A 20 2.16 -2.43 -8.01
C PHE A 20 3.56 -1.88 -8.28
N ALA A 21 4.27 -2.39 -9.27
CA ALA A 21 5.65 -1.98 -9.55
C ALA A 21 5.85 -0.45 -9.71
N PRO A 22 4.98 0.30 -10.42
CA PRO A 22 5.09 1.75 -10.49
C PRO A 22 4.88 2.44 -9.14
N LEU A 23 3.98 1.90 -8.29
CA LEU A 23 3.70 2.42 -6.96
C LEU A 23 4.91 2.23 -6.04
N PHE A 24 5.53 1.06 -6.10
CA PHE A 24 6.75 0.77 -5.35
C PHE A 24 7.91 1.66 -5.77
N ALA A 25 8.08 1.90 -7.08
CA ALA A 25 9.11 2.80 -7.59
C ALA A 25 8.93 4.24 -7.09
N LEU A 26 7.69 4.73 -6.99
CA LEU A 26 7.38 6.03 -6.42
C LEU A 26 7.75 6.09 -4.94
N VAL A 27 7.26 5.15 -4.14
CA VAL A 27 7.52 5.08 -2.69
C VAL A 27 9.02 4.97 -2.41
N ASP A 28 9.75 4.11 -3.14
CA ASP A 28 11.21 3.98 -2.99
C ASP A 28 11.96 5.25 -3.39
N THR A 29 11.48 5.99 -4.39
CA THR A 29 12.08 7.26 -4.80
C THR A 29 11.88 8.32 -3.73
N TRP A 30 10.66 8.43 -3.19
CA TRP A 30 10.34 9.39 -2.13
C TRP A 30 11.08 9.06 -0.83
N ARG A 31 11.17 7.77 -0.48
CA ARG A 31 11.95 7.31 0.67
C ARG A 31 13.39 7.82 0.60
N ARG A 32 14.07 7.56 -0.53
CA ARG A 32 15.45 8.05 -0.74
C ARG A 32 15.55 9.58 -0.69
N GLY A 33 14.57 10.29 -1.22
CA GLY A 33 14.52 11.75 -1.17
C GLY A 33 14.40 12.27 0.26
N VAL A 34 13.50 11.72 1.08
CA VAL A 34 13.35 12.11 2.49
C VAL A 34 14.61 11.74 3.29
N GLU A 35 15.19 10.57 3.06
CA GLU A 35 16.47 10.18 3.68
C GLU A 35 17.62 11.18 3.35
N GLU A 36 17.63 11.73 2.11
CA GLU A 36 18.61 12.76 1.72
C GLU A 36 18.36 14.08 2.45
N GLU A 37 17.09 14.50 2.59
CA GLU A 37 16.75 15.69 3.39
C GLU A 37 17.24 15.55 4.83
N PHE A 38 16.98 14.40 5.48
CA PHE A 38 17.47 14.12 6.84
C PHE A 38 19.00 14.12 6.92
N ARG A 39 19.69 13.56 5.91
CA ARG A 39 21.15 13.63 5.84
C ARG A 39 21.68 15.06 5.69
N SER A 40 20.98 15.88 4.91
CA SER A 40 21.31 17.30 4.72
C SER A 40 21.19 18.07 6.03
N PHE A 41 20.11 17.89 6.81
CA PHE A 41 19.96 18.50 8.14
C PHE A 41 21.11 18.09 9.07
N ALA A 42 21.44 16.81 9.12
CA ALA A 42 22.53 16.31 9.95
C ALA A 42 23.90 16.90 9.54
N ALA A 43 24.18 17.01 8.24
CA ALA A 43 25.42 17.57 7.73
C ALA A 43 25.56 19.10 8.04
N GLN A 44 24.44 19.82 8.10
CA GLN A 44 24.39 21.22 8.46
C GLN A 44 24.35 21.47 9.98
N GLY A 45 24.19 20.41 10.77
CA GLY A 45 24.05 20.52 12.23
C GLY A 45 22.74 21.18 12.66
N VAL A 46 21.69 21.13 11.82
CA VAL A 46 20.37 21.70 12.13
C VAL A 46 19.36 20.59 12.41
N ALA A 47 18.39 20.88 13.28
CA ALA A 47 17.30 19.94 13.55
C ALA A 47 16.33 19.87 12.35
N PRO A 48 15.83 18.69 11.98
CA PRO A 48 14.82 18.57 10.96
C PRO A 48 13.50 19.21 11.41
N THR A 49 12.80 19.86 10.47
CA THR A 49 11.52 20.52 10.71
C THR A 49 10.48 20.14 9.67
N ALA A 50 9.21 20.13 10.06
CA ALA A 50 8.08 19.95 9.16
C ALA A 50 8.05 21.05 8.08
N ALA A 51 8.31 22.30 8.50
CA ALA A 51 8.35 23.45 7.60
C ALA A 51 9.37 23.28 6.45
N ALA A 52 10.47 22.56 6.68
CA ALA A 52 11.47 22.30 5.65
C ALA A 52 11.16 21.07 4.80
N LEU A 53 10.54 20.02 5.38
CA LEU A 53 10.24 18.76 4.67
C LEU A 53 8.97 18.84 3.80
N ASP A 54 7.94 19.57 4.26
CA ASP A 54 6.65 19.63 3.57
C ASP A 54 6.71 20.13 2.13
N PRO A 55 7.52 21.16 1.79
CA PRO A 55 7.67 21.59 0.41
C PRO A 55 8.25 20.49 -0.52
N PHE A 56 9.21 19.71 -0.01
CA PHE A 56 9.74 18.57 -0.76
C PHE A 56 8.65 17.53 -1.00
N MET A 57 7.91 17.16 0.04
CA MET A 57 6.84 16.15 -0.08
C MET A 57 5.71 16.62 -0.99
N ASP A 58 5.28 17.89 -0.92
CA ASP A 58 4.27 18.44 -1.85
C ASP A 58 4.75 18.36 -3.30
N ALA A 59 6.01 18.69 -3.54
CA ALA A 59 6.59 18.68 -4.88
C ALA A 59 6.64 17.28 -5.52
N VAL A 60 6.79 16.20 -4.73
CA VAL A 60 6.86 14.83 -5.23
C VAL A 60 5.51 14.11 -5.20
N ALA A 61 4.64 14.40 -4.21
CA ALA A 61 3.34 13.76 -4.06
C ALA A 61 2.30 14.30 -5.06
N ARG A 62 2.22 15.61 -5.23
CA ARG A 62 1.23 16.27 -6.09
C ARG A 62 1.24 15.79 -7.54
N PRO A 63 2.40 15.64 -8.24
CA PRO A 63 2.42 15.10 -9.59
C PRO A 63 1.83 13.68 -9.69
N ALA A 64 2.11 12.80 -8.72
CA ALA A 64 1.58 11.44 -8.71
C ALA A 64 0.05 11.40 -8.55
N LEU A 65 -0.51 12.32 -7.75
CA LEU A 65 -1.95 12.46 -7.52
C LEU A 65 -2.69 13.04 -8.74
N THR A 66 -2.00 13.74 -9.63
CA THR A 66 -2.61 14.38 -10.81
C THR A 66 -2.55 13.55 -12.09
N VAL A 67 -1.96 12.34 -12.04
CA VAL A 67 -1.92 11.43 -13.19
C VAL A 67 -3.34 11.03 -13.59
N PRO A 68 -3.79 11.33 -14.84
CA PRO A 68 -5.11 10.93 -15.31
C PRO A 68 -5.28 9.40 -15.22
N ALA A 69 -6.39 8.93 -14.67
CA ALA A 69 -6.66 7.51 -14.41
C ALA A 69 -5.58 6.79 -13.57
N GLY A 70 -4.68 7.53 -12.93
CA GLY A 70 -3.65 6.98 -12.04
C GLY A 70 -4.25 6.27 -10.83
N LEU A 71 -3.52 5.31 -10.29
CA LEU A 71 -3.96 4.54 -9.12
C LEU A 71 -3.85 5.34 -7.83
N VAL A 72 -2.87 6.25 -7.71
CA VAL A 72 -2.60 7.02 -6.48
C VAL A 72 -3.74 7.98 -6.17
N THR A 73 -4.28 7.88 -4.97
CA THR A 73 -5.38 8.71 -4.45
C THR A 73 -4.99 9.50 -3.21
N GLY A 74 -4.01 9.02 -2.45
CA GLY A 74 -3.36 9.70 -1.33
C GLY A 74 -1.86 9.49 -1.40
N ALA A 75 -1.07 10.42 -0.86
CA ALA A 75 0.38 10.32 -0.85
C ALA A 75 1.02 11.26 0.19
N GLY A 76 2.10 10.82 0.83
CA GLY A 76 2.78 11.69 1.78
C GLY A 76 3.87 11.04 2.63
N PHE A 77 4.21 11.76 3.69
CA PHE A 77 5.17 11.36 4.71
C PHE A 77 4.55 11.52 6.10
N VAL A 78 4.78 10.54 6.94
CA VAL A 78 4.39 10.55 8.35
C VAL A 78 5.64 10.39 9.19
N ALA A 79 5.90 11.34 10.07
CA ALA A 79 7.12 11.38 10.89
C ALA A 79 7.01 10.51 12.13
N THR A 80 8.10 9.94 12.59
CA THR A 80 8.20 9.38 13.94
C THR A 80 7.98 10.51 14.95
N PRO A 81 7.11 10.31 15.96
CA PRO A 81 6.85 11.35 16.94
C PRO A 81 8.12 11.89 17.60
N GLY A 82 8.23 13.20 17.66
CA GLY A 82 9.37 13.91 18.26
C GLY A 82 10.63 13.97 17.41
N VAL A 83 10.62 13.46 16.17
CA VAL A 83 11.79 13.56 15.28
C VAL A 83 11.91 14.96 14.66
N LEU A 84 10.81 15.67 14.48
CA LEU A 84 10.78 17.04 13.93
C LEU A 84 10.73 18.04 15.08
N ALA A 85 11.57 19.09 15.00
CA ALA A 85 11.72 20.08 16.08
C ALA A 85 10.50 20.99 16.26
N ASP A 86 9.74 21.22 15.18
CA ASP A 86 8.57 22.11 15.13
C ASP A 86 7.23 21.39 15.15
N ALA A 87 7.24 20.05 15.10
CA ALA A 87 6.02 19.24 15.05
C ALA A 87 6.21 17.91 15.79
N PRO A 88 5.81 17.81 17.08
CA PRO A 88 5.92 16.57 17.88
C PRO A 88 5.16 15.38 17.24
N TRP A 89 4.05 15.64 16.59
CA TRP A 89 3.31 14.72 15.74
C TRP A 89 3.17 15.33 14.36
N HIS A 90 3.45 14.58 13.31
CA HIS A 90 3.41 15.12 11.96
C HIS A 90 2.96 14.09 10.93
N LEU A 91 1.89 14.42 10.24
CA LEU A 91 1.35 13.68 9.12
C LEU A 91 1.13 14.67 7.96
N ALA A 92 2.05 14.68 7.00
CA ALA A 92 1.95 15.46 5.77
C ALA A 92 1.41 14.59 4.65
N TRP A 93 0.12 14.68 4.39
CA TRP A 93 -0.59 13.84 3.43
C TRP A 93 -1.40 14.67 2.46
N TRP A 94 -1.29 14.35 1.18
CA TRP A 94 -2.04 15.00 0.11
C TRP A 94 -3.02 14.00 -0.47
N LEU A 95 -4.23 14.47 -0.74
CA LEU A 95 -5.35 13.69 -1.25
C LEU A 95 -5.79 14.23 -2.60
N ARG A 96 -6.07 13.30 -3.51
CA ARG A 96 -6.79 13.61 -4.74
C ARG A 96 -8.28 13.70 -4.46
N GLU A 97 -8.90 14.85 -4.67
CA GLU A 97 -10.34 14.98 -4.62
C GLU A 97 -10.94 14.40 -5.89
N ILE A 98 -11.84 13.44 -5.73
CA ILE A 98 -12.53 12.79 -6.84
C ILE A 98 -13.92 13.37 -6.91
N HIS A 99 -14.15 14.30 -7.81
CA HIS A 99 -15.46 14.90 -8.05
C HIS A 99 -16.23 14.09 -9.11
N GLY A 100 -17.06 13.14 -8.66
CA GLY A 100 -17.98 12.40 -9.52
C GLY A 100 -17.38 11.35 -10.43
N LEU A 101 -18.20 10.83 -11.37
CA LEU A 101 -17.82 9.78 -12.33
C LEU A 101 -17.09 10.30 -13.57
N ASP A 102 -16.63 11.55 -13.56
CA ASP A 102 -16.14 12.22 -14.75
C ASP A 102 -14.74 11.70 -15.14
N ARG A 103 -14.66 11.12 -16.33
CA ARG A 103 -13.44 10.48 -16.90
C ARG A 103 -12.35 11.48 -17.31
N GLY A 104 -12.59 12.78 -17.15
CA GLY A 104 -11.69 13.86 -17.55
C GLY A 104 -11.16 14.72 -16.42
N ASP A 105 -11.60 14.49 -15.18
CA ASP A 105 -11.23 15.33 -14.05
C ASP A 105 -9.76 15.10 -13.67
N ARG A 106 -8.94 16.15 -13.77
CA ARG A 106 -7.57 16.19 -13.26
C ARG A 106 -7.51 16.19 -11.74
N GLY A 107 -8.68 16.15 -11.05
CA GLY A 107 -8.82 16.16 -9.60
C GLY A 107 -8.04 17.31 -8.94
N SER A 108 -8.67 18.08 -8.08
CA SER A 108 -7.91 18.96 -7.19
C SER A 108 -7.10 18.12 -6.20
N VAL A 109 -5.97 18.63 -5.76
CA VAL A 109 -5.16 18.02 -4.72
C VAL A 109 -5.18 18.94 -3.51
N ARG A 110 -5.67 18.42 -2.40
CA ARG A 110 -5.65 19.10 -1.11
C ARG A 110 -4.70 18.41 -0.14
N ARG A 111 -4.17 19.17 0.80
CA ARG A 111 -3.51 18.61 1.97
C ARG A 111 -4.57 18.15 2.97
N LEU A 112 -4.32 17.03 3.63
CA LEU A 112 -5.15 16.55 4.73
C LEU A 112 -4.94 17.45 5.95
N ASP A 113 -6.04 17.90 6.55
CA ASP A 113 -6.01 18.55 7.85
C ASP A 113 -5.95 17.47 8.93
N THR A 114 -4.91 17.52 9.76
CA THR A 114 -4.69 16.54 10.84
C THR A 114 -4.70 17.22 12.20
N VAL A 115 -5.15 16.48 13.20
CA VAL A 115 -5.07 16.90 14.60
C VAL A 115 -3.79 16.30 15.18
N ASP A 116 -2.86 17.16 15.56
CA ASP A 116 -1.54 16.82 16.09
C ASP A 116 -1.44 16.95 17.62
N ASP A 117 -2.51 17.38 18.28
CA ASP A 117 -2.62 17.48 19.74
C ASP A 117 -3.10 16.16 20.36
N PRO A 118 -2.23 15.42 21.09
CA PRO A 118 -2.58 14.16 21.72
C PRO A 118 -3.69 14.25 22.78
N GLU A 119 -3.95 15.43 23.33
CA GLU A 119 -5.02 15.66 24.33
C GLU A 119 -6.40 15.87 23.66
N SER A 120 -6.44 15.98 22.35
CA SER A 120 -7.69 16.14 21.59
C SER A 120 -8.42 14.80 21.44
N ASP A 121 -9.74 14.79 21.62
CA ASP A 121 -10.61 13.62 21.35
C ASP A 121 -10.56 13.19 19.88
N GLN A 122 -10.16 14.09 18.98
CA GLN A 122 -10.02 13.83 17.54
C GLN A 122 -8.64 13.29 17.17
N PHE A 123 -7.68 13.33 18.09
CA PHE A 123 -6.34 12.79 17.84
C PHE A 123 -6.40 11.29 17.55
N ARG A 124 -5.59 10.86 16.60
CA ARG A 124 -5.42 9.44 16.24
C ARG A 124 -3.94 9.10 16.22
N ASP A 125 -3.52 8.24 17.15
CA ASP A 125 -2.16 7.72 17.18
C ASP A 125 -1.94 6.74 16.01
N TYR A 126 -1.36 7.24 14.93
CA TYR A 126 -1.08 6.46 13.72
C TYR A 126 -0.11 5.30 13.96
N ARG A 127 0.67 5.30 15.06
CA ARG A 127 1.58 4.19 15.39
C ARG A 127 0.84 2.89 15.70
N GLN A 128 -0.46 2.96 15.99
CA GLN A 128 -1.30 1.78 16.22
C GLN A 128 -1.74 1.12 14.90
N LEU A 129 -1.58 1.79 13.77
CA LEU A 129 -2.06 1.32 12.48
C LEU A 129 -1.07 0.36 11.81
N GLU A 130 -1.57 -0.59 11.03
CA GLU A 130 -0.78 -1.65 10.40
C GLU A 130 0.27 -1.06 9.46
N TRP A 131 -0.07 -0.04 8.66
CA TRP A 131 0.80 0.61 7.70
C TRP A 131 2.00 1.35 8.34
N TRP A 132 1.95 1.60 9.66
CA TRP A 132 3.07 2.09 10.46
C TRP A 132 3.82 0.95 11.15
N ARG A 133 3.08 0.10 11.90
CA ARG A 133 3.66 -0.91 12.78
C ARG A 133 4.46 -1.97 12.04
N VAL A 134 4.02 -2.34 10.83
CA VAL A 134 4.72 -3.41 10.08
C VAL A 134 6.04 -2.89 9.54
N PRO A 135 6.12 -1.74 8.82
CA PRO A 135 7.40 -1.15 8.44
C PRO A 135 8.34 -0.88 9.62
N GLU A 136 7.82 -0.36 10.74
CA GLU A 136 8.63 -0.11 11.94
C GLU A 136 9.29 -1.37 12.48
N ARG A 137 8.56 -2.48 12.50
CA ARG A 137 9.05 -3.75 13.02
C ARG A 137 9.98 -4.48 12.06
N THR A 138 9.71 -4.40 10.77
CA THR A 138 10.40 -5.24 9.76
C THR A 138 11.53 -4.52 9.04
N GLY A 139 11.51 -3.18 9.00
CA GLY A 139 12.39 -2.39 8.13
C GLY A 139 12.04 -2.49 6.65
N GLU A 140 10.91 -3.13 6.32
CA GLU A 140 10.53 -3.45 4.95
C GLU A 140 9.29 -2.68 4.52
N ARG A 141 9.17 -2.49 3.19
CA ARG A 141 7.94 -1.97 2.58
C ARG A 141 6.77 -2.90 2.88
N HIS A 142 5.59 -2.33 3.10
CA HIS A 142 4.38 -3.07 3.40
C HIS A 142 3.19 -2.60 2.57
N VAL A 143 2.30 -3.55 2.23
CA VAL A 143 0.99 -3.28 1.61
C VAL A 143 -0.08 -3.62 2.62
N THR A 144 -0.74 -2.60 3.15
CA THR A 144 -1.83 -2.70 4.13
C THR A 144 -3.19 -2.67 3.43
N GLY A 145 -4.13 -3.43 3.93
CA GLY A 145 -5.52 -3.36 3.49
C GLY A 145 -5.92 -4.51 2.56
N PRO A 146 -7.13 -4.49 2.01
CA PRO A 146 -8.12 -3.39 2.05
C PRO A 146 -8.68 -3.10 3.44
N TYR A 147 -8.84 -1.82 3.76
CA TYR A 147 -9.44 -1.34 5.01
C TYR A 147 -10.17 0.00 4.79
N VAL A 148 -11.07 0.38 5.70
CA VAL A 148 -11.66 1.72 5.69
C VAL A 148 -10.69 2.68 6.34
N ASP A 149 -10.24 3.68 5.59
CA ASP A 149 -9.28 4.67 6.07
C ASP A 149 -9.99 5.81 6.83
N TYR A 150 -10.30 5.56 8.09
CA TYR A 150 -10.92 6.55 8.99
C TYR A 150 -10.01 7.74 9.36
N LEU A 151 -8.73 7.66 9.02
CA LEU A 151 -7.80 8.75 9.30
C LEU A 151 -7.85 9.83 8.22
N CYS A 152 -8.00 9.42 6.96
CA CYS A 152 -7.81 10.31 5.82
C CYS A 152 -9.08 10.54 5.00
N THR A 153 -9.83 9.51 4.61
CA THR A 153 -10.86 9.64 3.57
C THR A 153 -12.20 8.97 3.85
N ASP A 154 -12.27 8.07 4.83
CA ASP A 154 -13.38 7.12 5.03
C ASP A 154 -13.63 6.19 3.82
N ASP A 155 -12.67 6.14 2.88
CA ASP A 155 -12.75 5.31 1.68
C ASP A 155 -12.12 3.93 1.91
N TYR A 156 -12.54 2.98 1.07
CA TYR A 156 -11.95 1.65 1.06
C TYR A 156 -10.62 1.69 0.32
N THR A 157 -9.52 1.50 1.05
CA THR A 157 -8.16 1.84 0.63
C THR A 157 -7.20 0.67 0.81
N VAL A 158 -6.22 0.59 -0.07
CA VAL A 158 -4.97 -0.15 0.10
C VAL A 158 -3.85 0.87 0.21
N THR A 159 -3.06 0.78 1.28
CA THR A 159 -1.93 1.69 1.52
C THR A 159 -0.61 0.96 1.35
N VAL A 160 0.29 1.53 0.56
CA VAL A 160 1.68 1.08 0.43
C VAL A 160 2.57 2.03 1.20
N THR A 161 3.33 1.51 2.16
CA THR A 161 4.29 2.32 2.94
C THR A 161 5.69 1.71 2.91
N ALA A 162 6.70 2.58 3.02
CA ALA A 162 8.08 2.18 3.23
C ALA A 162 8.69 2.99 4.38
N PRO A 163 9.48 2.36 5.28
CA PRO A 163 10.14 3.06 6.36
C PRO A 163 11.24 3.96 5.80
N VAL A 164 11.37 5.15 6.36
CA VAL A 164 12.45 6.09 6.13
C VAL A 164 13.41 6.00 7.30
N GLU A 165 14.69 5.79 7.02
CA GLU A 165 15.70 5.58 8.06
C GLU A 165 16.77 6.66 8.06
N GLN A 166 17.20 7.04 9.26
CA GLN A 166 18.36 7.90 9.50
C GLN A 166 19.22 7.29 10.61
N ALA A 167 20.48 7.05 10.31
CA ALA A 167 21.45 6.47 11.24
C ALA A 167 20.95 5.15 11.91
N GLY A 168 20.30 4.26 11.14
CA GLY A 168 19.77 2.99 11.61
C GLY A 168 18.52 3.08 12.48
N ARG A 169 17.80 4.20 12.44
CA ARG A 169 16.52 4.39 13.13
C ARG A 169 15.45 4.86 12.16
N MET A 170 14.25 4.33 12.30
CA MET A 170 13.12 4.82 11.54
C MET A 170 12.74 6.24 12.01
N VAL A 171 12.76 7.19 11.08
CA VAL A 171 12.37 8.58 11.28
C VAL A 171 10.97 8.88 10.75
N GLY A 172 10.35 7.92 10.10
CA GLY A 172 9.00 8.01 9.58
C GLY A 172 8.72 6.98 8.50
N VAL A 173 7.58 7.14 7.83
CA VAL A 173 7.20 6.36 6.65
C VAL A 173 6.80 7.30 5.52
N VAL A 174 7.15 6.96 4.30
CA VAL A 174 6.52 7.50 3.09
C VAL A 174 5.48 6.51 2.60
N GLY A 175 4.42 6.99 1.98
CA GLY A 175 3.41 6.10 1.48
C GLY A 175 2.47 6.70 0.46
N ILE A 176 1.64 5.82 -0.08
CA ILE A 176 0.58 6.12 -1.04
C ILE A 176 -0.67 5.33 -0.71
N ASP A 177 -1.82 5.94 -0.99
CA ASP A 177 -3.12 5.28 -0.96
C ASP A 177 -3.61 5.01 -2.36
N VAL A 178 -4.29 3.88 -2.50
CA VAL A 178 -4.99 3.44 -3.69
C VAL A 178 -6.41 3.06 -3.30
N HIS A 179 -7.42 3.72 -3.87
CA HIS A 179 -8.79 3.28 -3.66
C HIS A 179 -9.00 1.89 -4.26
N VAL A 180 -9.62 1.02 -3.48
CA VAL A 180 -9.89 -0.37 -3.86
C VAL A 180 -10.60 -0.45 -5.21
N SER A 181 -11.58 0.41 -5.48
CA SER A 181 -12.30 0.43 -6.76
C SER A 181 -11.41 0.71 -7.98
N ARG A 182 -10.29 1.43 -7.80
CA ARG A 182 -9.30 1.65 -8.87
C ARG A 182 -8.40 0.43 -9.03
N LEU A 183 -8.00 -0.17 -7.92
CA LEU A 183 -7.17 -1.38 -7.90
C LEU A 183 -7.94 -2.57 -8.51
N GLU A 184 -9.20 -2.75 -8.14
CA GLU A 184 -10.07 -3.76 -8.77
C GLU A 184 -10.14 -3.59 -10.28
N ARG A 185 -10.37 -2.38 -10.79
CA ARG A 185 -10.40 -2.11 -12.23
C ARG A 185 -9.10 -2.47 -12.95
N ALA A 186 -7.96 -2.38 -12.28
CA ALA A 186 -6.67 -2.78 -12.84
C ALA A 186 -6.45 -4.30 -12.77
N ILE A 187 -6.91 -4.97 -11.71
CA ILE A 187 -6.66 -6.40 -11.46
C ILE A 187 -7.71 -7.30 -12.11
N LEU A 188 -9.00 -6.92 -12.14
CA LEU A 188 -10.06 -7.75 -12.70
C LEU A 188 -9.83 -8.22 -14.15
N PRO A 189 -9.30 -7.39 -15.08
CA PRO A 189 -8.95 -7.87 -16.41
C PRO A 189 -7.90 -8.99 -16.40
N ILE A 190 -6.97 -8.95 -15.43
CA ILE A 190 -5.93 -9.99 -15.27
C ILE A 190 -6.56 -11.29 -14.78
N LEU A 191 -7.48 -11.20 -13.82
CA LEU A 191 -8.16 -12.35 -13.24
C LEU A 191 -9.12 -13.06 -14.22
N ARG A 192 -9.54 -12.40 -15.31
CA ARG A 192 -10.36 -13.04 -16.37
C ARG A 192 -9.59 -14.08 -17.17
N ASP A 193 -8.26 -14.03 -17.15
CA ASP A 193 -7.42 -15.00 -17.84
C ASP A 193 -7.16 -16.26 -16.99
N VAL A 194 -7.67 -16.30 -15.76
CA VAL A 194 -7.59 -17.45 -14.84
C VAL A 194 -8.61 -18.51 -15.26
N THR A 195 -8.21 -19.78 -15.24
CA THR A 195 -9.14 -20.90 -15.32
C THR A 195 -9.76 -21.14 -13.94
N GLY A 196 -11.10 -21.15 -13.85
CA GLY A 196 -11.81 -21.20 -12.57
C GLY A 196 -11.90 -19.83 -11.90
N THR A 197 -11.83 -19.79 -10.58
CA THR A 197 -11.94 -18.56 -9.79
C THR A 197 -10.56 -18.07 -9.32
N GLY A 198 -10.20 -16.86 -9.72
CA GLY A 198 -9.02 -16.14 -9.21
C GLY A 198 -9.41 -15.11 -8.17
N THR A 199 -8.76 -15.16 -7.00
CA THR A 199 -8.95 -14.21 -5.91
C THR A 199 -7.59 -13.72 -5.41
N VAL A 200 -7.39 -12.41 -5.40
CA VAL A 200 -6.21 -11.79 -4.77
C VAL A 200 -6.53 -11.47 -3.32
N VAL A 201 -5.70 -11.95 -2.42
CA VAL A 201 -5.82 -11.70 -0.97
C VAL A 201 -4.54 -11.06 -0.42
N ASN A 202 -4.67 -10.35 0.69
CA ASN A 202 -3.53 -9.87 1.47
C ASN A 202 -3.04 -10.90 2.50
N ALA A 203 -1.98 -10.55 3.25
CA ALA A 203 -1.39 -11.40 4.28
C ALA A 203 -2.38 -11.84 5.39
N SER A 204 -3.48 -11.10 5.58
CA SER A 204 -4.55 -11.43 6.53
C SER A 204 -5.72 -12.19 5.88
N SER A 205 -5.53 -12.73 4.67
CA SER A 205 -6.57 -13.43 3.88
C SER A 205 -7.78 -12.55 3.51
N ARG A 206 -7.62 -11.21 3.50
CA ARG A 206 -8.67 -10.31 3.03
C ARG A 206 -8.65 -10.22 1.52
N VAL A 207 -9.83 -10.32 0.92
CA VAL A 207 -10.03 -10.17 -0.53
C VAL A 207 -9.68 -8.76 -0.96
N VAL A 208 -8.75 -8.62 -1.91
CA VAL A 208 -8.39 -7.37 -2.58
C VAL A 208 -9.17 -7.24 -3.88
N ALA A 209 -9.26 -8.32 -4.65
CA ALA A 209 -10.07 -8.43 -5.86
C ALA A 209 -10.40 -9.90 -6.14
N SER A 210 -11.54 -10.18 -6.77
CA SER A 210 -11.92 -11.54 -7.16
C SER A 210 -12.65 -11.55 -8.50
N SER A 211 -12.45 -12.61 -9.30
CA SER A 211 -13.27 -12.88 -10.48
C SER A 211 -14.67 -13.40 -10.12
N ASP A 212 -14.87 -13.85 -8.89
CA ASP A 212 -16.17 -14.24 -8.34
C ASP A 212 -16.84 -13.04 -7.67
N SER A 213 -17.96 -12.59 -8.23
CA SER A 213 -18.72 -11.43 -7.73
C SER A 213 -19.36 -11.63 -6.34
N HIS A 214 -19.41 -12.86 -5.83
CA HIS A 214 -19.89 -13.16 -4.47
C HIS A 214 -18.80 -12.94 -3.42
N ARG A 215 -17.54 -12.78 -3.82
CA ARG A 215 -16.41 -12.52 -2.93
C ARG A 215 -16.16 -11.02 -2.84
N VAL A 216 -16.84 -10.41 -1.88
CA VAL A 216 -16.78 -8.97 -1.67
C VAL A 216 -15.39 -8.57 -1.15
N THR A 217 -14.80 -7.56 -1.78
CA THR A 217 -13.52 -6.97 -1.36
C THR A 217 -13.53 -6.57 0.12
N GLY A 218 -12.43 -6.86 0.82
CA GLY A 218 -12.24 -6.63 2.26
C GLY A 218 -12.82 -7.72 3.16
N THR A 219 -13.66 -8.62 2.65
CA THR A 219 -14.07 -9.80 3.42
C THR A 219 -12.94 -10.82 3.54
N LEU A 220 -12.99 -11.66 4.54
CA LEU A 220 -12.01 -12.74 4.69
C LEU A 220 -12.34 -13.88 3.73
N LEU A 221 -11.38 -14.28 2.91
CA LEU A 221 -11.46 -15.52 2.13
C LEU A 221 -11.29 -16.70 3.09
N ARG A 222 -12.34 -17.50 3.23
CA ARG A 222 -12.41 -18.63 4.18
C ARG A 222 -12.41 -19.96 3.43
N GLY A 223 -12.01 -21.02 4.14
CA GLY A 223 -11.97 -22.38 3.68
C GLY A 223 -10.74 -23.11 4.22
N ASP A 224 -10.85 -24.39 4.50
CA ASP A 224 -9.74 -25.17 5.06
C ASP A 224 -8.62 -25.32 4.04
N GLU A 225 -8.94 -25.57 2.77
CA GLU A 225 -7.95 -25.64 1.69
C GLU A 225 -7.24 -24.30 1.46
N VAL A 226 -7.98 -23.18 1.49
CA VAL A 226 -7.39 -21.82 1.38
C VAL A 226 -6.40 -21.59 2.51
N ARG A 227 -6.82 -21.90 3.75
CA ARG A 227 -5.95 -21.75 4.92
C ARG A 227 -4.68 -22.59 4.78
N GLN A 228 -4.81 -23.87 4.43
CA GLN A 228 -3.68 -24.79 4.25
C GLN A 228 -2.72 -24.30 3.15
N ALA A 229 -3.23 -23.85 2.01
CA ALA A 229 -2.42 -23.33 0.93
C ALA A 229 -1.65 -22.03 1.34
N LEU A 230 -2.32 -21.12 2.05
CA LEU A 230 -1.69 -19.88 2.53
C LEU A 230 -0.66 -20.13 3.64
N ASP A 231 -0.91 -21.10 4.54
CA ASP A 231 0.03 -21.47 5.60
C ASP A 231 1.27 -22.14 5.01
N ALA A 232 1.10 -23.03 4.02
CA ALA A 232 2.23 -23.65 3.32
C ALA A 232 3.15 -22.63 2.63
N LEU A 233 2.60 -21.54 2.06
CA LEU A 233 3.42 -20.45 1.51
C LEU A 233 4.25 -19.73 2.57
N ARG A 234 3.73 -19.62 3.80
CA ARG A 234 4.45 -18.94 4.90
C ARG A 234 5.57 -19.78 5.47
N ASP A 235 5.36 -21.11 5.54
CA ASP A 235 6.28 -22.02 6.19
C ASP A 235 7.46 -22.44 5.29
N ASP A 236 7.18 -22.66 3.98
CA ASP A 236 8.15 -23.25 3.06
C ASP A 236 8.85 -22.23 2.15
N GLY A 237 8.40 -20.97 2.12
CA GLY A 237 8.88 -19.98 1.15
C GLY A 237 8.64 -20.45 -0.30
N ALA A 238 7.67 -21.33 -0.50
CA ALA A 238 7.39 -21.99 -1.78
C ALA A 238 6.97 -20.98 -2.85
N VAL A 239 7.33 -21.25 -4.10
CA VAL A 239 6.90 -20.47 -5.28
C VAL A 239 5.39 -20.60 -5.51
N GLY A 240 4.77 -21.65 -4.97
CA GLY A 240 3.33 -21.88 -4.96
C GLY A 240 2.99 -23.05 -4.05
N ALA A 241 1.81 -23.02 -3.46
CA ALA A 241 1.31 -24.05 -2.57
C ALA A 241 -0.04 -24.59 -3.08
N VAL A 242 -0.27 -25.88 -2.87
CA VAL A 242 -1.50 -26.56 -3.28
C VAL A 242 -2.10 -27.29 -2.09
N ALA A 243 -3.41 -27.09 -1.87
CA ALA A 243 -4.19 -27.84 -0.89
C ALA A 243 -5.56 -28.19 -1.51
N GLY A 244 -5.84 -29.47 -1.70
CA GLY A 244 -7.04 -29.92 -2.40
C GLY A 244 -7.08 -29.35 -3.83
N GLY A 245 -8.18 -28.70 -4.21
CA GLY A 245 -8.37 -27.99 -5.47
C GLY A 245 -7.92 -26.52 -5.43
N THR A 246 -7.34 -26.05 -4.33
CA THR A 246 -6.92 -24.65 -4.15
C THR A 246 -5.42 -24.52 -4.37
N ARG A 247 -5.01 -23.57 -5.22
CA ARG A 247 -3.60 -23.18 -5.44
C ARG A 247 -3.38 -21.76 -4.93
N ALA A 248 -2.28 -21.51 -4.27
CA ALA A 248 -1.88 -20.18 -3.78
C ALA A 248 -0.51 -19.80 -4.35
N VAL A 249 -0.42 -18.66 -5.02
CA VAL A 249 0.78 -18.17 -5.71
C VAL A 249 1.10 -16.77 -5.22
N PRO A 250 2.33 -16.52 -4.69
CA PRO A 250 2.73 -15.19 -4.26
C PRO A 250 2.78 -14.22 -5.45
N CYS A 251 2.35 -12.98 -5.24
CA CYS A 251 2.47 -11.91 -6.23
C CYS A 251 3.79 -11.15 -6.03
N GLY A 252 4.89 -11.85 -6.17
CA GLY A 252 6.26 -11.31 -6.15
C GLY A 252 6.60 -10.47 -4.92
N GLY A 253 7.16 -9.29 -5.12
CA GLY A 253 7.57 -8.36 -4.05
C GLY A 253 6.43 -7.65 -3.32
N THR A 254 5.17 -8.09 -3.50
CA THR A 254 4.02 -7.64 -2.73
C THR A 254 3.76 -8.55 -1.53
N THR A 255 2.87 -8.12 -0.62
CA THR A 255 2.33 -9.00 0.44
C THR A 255 1.04 -9.72 -0.01
N LEU A 256 0.77 -9.71 -1.32
CA LEU A 256 -0.45 -10.27 -1.91
C LEU A 256 -0.21 -11.69 -2.42
N VAL A 257 -1.28 -12.48 -2.38
CA VAL A 257 -1.31 -13.86 -2.87
C VAL A 257 -2.48 -14.03 -3.83
N LEU A 258 -2.22 -14.62 -4.99
CA LEU A 258 -3.24 -15.09 -5.90
C LEU A 258 -3.71 -16.48 -5.45
N VAL A 259 -4.97 -16.60 -5.09
CA VAL A 259 -5.64 -17.87 -4.75
C VAL A 259 -6.50 -18.29 -5.92
N LEU A 260 -6.29 -19.51 -6.40
CA LEU A 260 -6.94 -20.11 -7.56
C LEU A 260 -7.76 -21.32 -7.10
N GLN A 261 -9.01 -21.39 -7.54
CA GLN A 261 -9.94 -22.49 -7.23
C GLN A 261 -10.69 -22.89 -8.49
N ASP A 262 -10.79 -24.19 -8.70
CA ASP A 262 -11.47 -24.78 -9.86
C ASP A 262 -13.00 -24.69 -9.75
#